data_6464ef6353f303e9cd0555d4ef9b957b
#
_entry.id   6464ef6353f303e9cd0555d4ef9b957b
#
_cell.length_a   1.000
_cell.length_b   1.000
_cell.length_c   1.000
_cell.angle_alpha   90.00
_cell.angle_beta   90.00
_cell.angle_gamma   90.00
#
_symmetry.space_group_name_H-M   'P 1'
#
loop_
_entity.id
_entity.type
_entity.pdbx_description
1 polymer ?
#
loop_
_entity_poly.entity_id
_entity_poly.type
_entity_poly.pdbx_seq_one_letter_code
_entity_poly.pdbx_strand_id
1 'polypeptide(L)'
;SGDWKAIAAEVNDLGGALLPELLTPAEAAEIRGLYEQPGYFRAAINMGRHRFGEGEYRYFTTPYPEPVERLKQALYPRLLPIARDWAAKLDRPALWPDTLDEWLRMCHDAGQGKPTAILLRYRAGDWNALHRDLYGDLVFPLQVVINLNEPGADHRGGEFLLVEQRPRAQSRGTATLLPHCRGYVFTTRDRPVRSARGWSAAPVRHGVSVLRSGERHTLGLVFHDAP
;
A
#
# COMPACT_ATOMS: atom_id res chain seq x y z
N SER A 1 2.12 -1.34 -19.37
CA SER A 1 3.45 -0.81 -18.97
C SER A 1 3.35 0.69 -18.72
N GLY A 2 3.65 1.13 -17.54
CA GLY A 2 3.64 2.55 -17.18
C GLY A 2 5.00 3.19 -17.43
N ASP A 3 5.03 4.53 -17.46
CA ASP A 3 6.27 5.29 -17.47
C ASP A 3 6.86 5.31 -16.04
N TRP A 4 7.73 4.37 -15.74
CA TRP A 4 8.32 4.22 -14.42
C TRP A 4 9.27 5.34 -14.04
N LYS A 5 9.82 6.05 -15.01
CA LYS A 5 10.63 7.24 -14.73
C LYS A 5 9.77 8.38 -14.18
N ALA A 6 8.62 8.62 -14.79
CA ALA A 6 7.67 9.62 -14.32
C ALA A 6 7.04 9.23 -12.99
N ILE A 7 6.71 7.94 -12.81
CA ILE A 7 6.19 7.40 -11.55
C ILE A 7 7.22 7.60 -10.43
N ALA A 8 8.48 7.25 -10.65
CA ALA A 8 9.53 7.43 -9.66
C ALA A 8 9.72 8.90 -9.28
N ALA A 9 9.64 9.81 -10.25
CA ALA A 9 9.74 11.25 -9.99
C ALA A 9 8.60 11.73 -9.08
N GLU A 10 7.38 11.29 -9.31
CA GLU A 10 6.23 11.66 -8.47
C GLU A 10 6.32 11.04 -7.08
N VAL A 11 6.73 9.77 -6.98
CA VAL A 11 6.97 9.11 -5.69
C VAL A 11 8.02 9.89 -4.88
N ASN A 12 9.08 10.36 -5.53
CA ASN A 12 10.09 11.17 -4.87
C ASN A 12 9.55 12.53 -4.39
N ASP A 13 8.63 13.14 -5.13
CA ASP A 13 8.09 14.45 -4.79
C ASP A 13 6.97 14.40 -3.74
N LEU A 14 6.07 13.43 -3.85
CA LEU A 14 4.85 13.36 -3.03
C LEU A 14 4.86 12.24 -2.00
N GLY A 15 5.73 11.25 -2.13
CA GLY A 15 5.67 10.02 -1.36
C GLY A 15 4.73 8.97 -1.94
N GLY A 16 4.17 9.22 -3.10
CA GLY A 16 3.30 8.29 -3.81
C GLY A 16 2.99 8.74 -5.23
N ALA A 17 2.45 7.83 -6.03
CA ALA A 17 2.08 8.09 -7.42
C ALA A 17 1.02 7.12 -7.90
N LEU A 18 0.17 7.60 -8.80
CA LEU A 18 -0.82 6.76 -9.47
C LEU A 18 -0.11 5.85 -10.49
N LEU A 19 -0.44 4.56 -10.42
CA LEU A 19 0.03 3.55 -11.36
C LEU A 19 -0.97 3.34 -12.50
N PRO A 20 -0.55 2.71 -13.60
CA PRO A 20 -1.49 2.31 -14.64
C PRO A 20 -2.47 1.23 -14.15
N GLU A 21 -3.38 0.81 -15.03
CA GLU A 21 -4.28 -0.30 -14.75
C GLU A 21 -3.46 -1.58 -14.53
N LEU A 22 -3.65 -2.21 -13.37
CA LEU A 22 -2.91 -3.40 -12.95
C LEU A 22 -3.75 -4.67 -13.04
N LEU A 23 -5.06 -4.53 -13.04
CA LEU A 23 -6.03 -5.62 -13.12
C LEU A 23 -7.04 -5.31 -14.20
N THR A 24 -7.59 -6.34 -14.81
CA THR A 24 -8.81 -6.18 -15.62
C THR A 24 -10.02 -6.03 -14.70
N PRO A 25 -11.13 -5.43 -15.18
CA PRO A 25 -12.38 -5.41 -14.40
C PRO A 25 -12.85 -6.79 -13.95
N ALA A 26 -12.65 -7.82 -14.80
CA ALA A 26 -12.99 -9.20 -14.45
C ALA A 26 -12.14 -9.73 -13.30
N GLU A 27 -10.84 -9.48 -13.33
CA GLU A 27 -9.93 -9.86 -12.24
C GLU A 27 -10.27 -9.12 -10.94
N ALA A 28 -10.59 -7.83 -11.02
CA ALA A 28 -11.04 -7.06 -9.86
C ALA A 28 -12.32 -7.63 -9.25
N ALA A 29 -13.29 -8.01 -10.07
CA ALA A 29 -14.54 -8.63 -9.62
C ALA A 29 -14.28 -9.99 -8.96
N GLU A 30 -13.38 -10.79 -9.53
CA GLU A 30 -12.98 -12.07 -8.96
C GLU A 30 -12.38 -11.91 -7.56
N ILE A 31 -11.46 -10.97 -7.40
CA ILE A 31 -10.83 -10.70 -6.10
C ILE A 31 -11.86 -10.19 -5.08
N ARG A 32 -12.76 -9.27 -5.47
CA ARG A 32 -13.84 -8.83 -4.58
C ARG A 32 -14.68 -10.01 -4.08
N GLY A 33 -14.99 -10.93 -4.98
CA GLY A 33 -15.79 -12.11 -4.65
C GLY A 33 -15.15 -13.07 -3.65
N LEU A 34 -13.84 -12.95 -3.41
CA LEU A 34 -13.15 -13.77 -2.42
C LEU A 34 -13.43 -13.31 -0.99
N TYR A 35 -13.87 -12.06 -0.79
CA TYR A 35 -14.00 -11.48 0.55
C TYR A 35 -14.86 -12.33 1.48
N GLU A 36 -15.94 -12.90 1.02
CA GLU A 36 -16.85 -13.74 1.82
C GLU A 36 -16.44 -15.21 1.86
N GLN A 37 -15.26 -15.57 1.35
CA GLN A 37 -14.77 -16.95 1.31
C GLN A 37 -13.63 -17.11 2.32
N PRO A 38 -13.91 -17.60 3.54
CA PRO A 38 -12.93 -17.59 4.65
C PRO A 38 -11.69 -18.42 4.40
N GLY A 39 -11.74 -19.42 3.51
CA GLY A 39 -10.59 -20.26 3.18
C GLY A 39 -9.41 -19.52 2.54
N TYR A 40 -9.62 -18.32 2.02
CA TYR A 40 -8.56 -17.51 1.43
C TYR A 40 -7.82 -16.62 2.43
N PHE A 41 -8.28 -16.56 3.68
CA PHE A 41 -7.77 -15.58 4.64
C PHE A 41 -7.27 -16.25 5.92
N ARG A 42 -6.17 -15.70 6.47
CA ARG A 42 -5.62 -16.12 7.77
C ARG A 42 -6.18 -15.32 8.95
N ALA A 43 -6.70 -14.12 8.69
CA ALA A 43 -7.22 -13.24 9.74
C ALA A 43 -8.22 -12.24 9.17
N ALA A 44 -9.19 -11.86 10.00
CA ALA A 44 -10.16 -10.80 9.70
C ALA A 44 -10.13 -9.79 10.84
N ILE A 45 -10.03 -8.50 10.50
CA ILE A 45 -9.89 -7.40 11.47
C ILE A 45 -11.03 -6.40 11.26
N ASN A 46 -11.67 -6.00 12.36
CA ASN A 46 -12.61 -4.89 12.38
C ASN A 46 -11.89 -3.65 12.94
N MET A 47 -11.78 -2.58 12.13
CA MET A 47 -11.03 -1.38 12.49
C MET A 47 -11.66 -0.65 13.69
N GLY A 48 -12.98 -0.65 13.81
CA GLY A 48 -13.69 0.01 14.92
C GLY A 48 -13.30 -0.52 16.28
N ARG A 49 -13.02 -1.81 16.38
CA ARG A 49 -12.57 -2.44 17.64
C ARG A 49 -11.19 -1.99 18.08
N HIS A 50 -10.34 -1.56 17.12
CA HIS A 50 -8.97 -1.16 17.36
C HIS A 50 -8.76 0.35 17.26
N ARG A 51 -9.83 1.14 17.05
CA ARG A 51 -9.79 2.60 16.88
C ARG A 51 -8.95 3.07 15.67
N PHE A 52 -8.80 2.22 14.65
CA PHE A 52 -8.10 2.57 13.41
C PHE A 52 -9.01 3.30 12.41
N GLY A 53 -10.30 3.41 12.71
CA GLY A 53 -11.34 3.91 11.83
C GLY A 53 -12.57 3.02 11.93
N GLU A 54 -13.35 2.96 10.86
CA GLU A 54 -14.47 2.06 10.69
C GLU A 54 -14.30 1.32 9.37
N GLY A 55 -14.57 0.02 9.38
CA GLY A 55 -14.40 -0.86 8.23
C GLY A 55 -13.80 -2.19 8.61
N GLU A 56 -13.60 -3.03 7.64
CA GLU A 56 -13.05 -4.36 7.85
C GLU A 56 -11.95 -4.65 6.83
N TYR A 57 -10.99 -5.46 7.21
CA TYR A 57 -10.01 -6.00 6.27
C TYR A 57 -9.65 -7.44 6.64
N ARG A 58 -9.18 -8.17 5.64
CA ARG A 58 -8.79 -9.57 5.77
C ARG A 58 -7.43 -9.78 5.16
N TYR A 59 -6.52 -10.41 5.90
CA TYR A 59 -5.23 -10.82 5.39
C TYR A 59 -5.36 -12.14 4.66
N PHE A 60 -4.85 -12.20 3.43
CA PHE A 60 -4.78 -13.44 2.69
C PHE A 60 -3.86 -14.46 3.36
N THR A 61 -4.19 -15.74 3.19
CA THR A 61 -3.24 -16.82 3.42
C THR A 61 -2.47 -17.12 2.12
N THR A 62 -1.37 -17.85 2.21
CA THR A 62 -0.63 -18.32 1.04
C THR A 62 -0.95 -19.80 0.75
N PRO A 63 -0.88 -20.24 -0.52
CA PRO A 63 -0.55 -19.43 -1.71
C PRO A 63 -1.62 -18.38 -2.02
N TYR A 64 -1.17 -17.22 -2.50
CA TYR A 64 -2.09 -16.15 -2.90
C TYR A 64 -2.90 -16.54 -4.15
N PRO A 65 -4.09 -15.94 -4.37
CA PRO A 65 -4.73 -15.98 -5.68
C PRO A 65 -3.77 -15.53 -6.77
N GLU A 66 -3.89 -16.12 -7.96
CA GLU A 66 -2.93 -15.88 -9.05
C GLU A 66 -2.72 -14.39 -9.36
N PRO A 67 -3.78 -13.54 -9.50
CA PRO A 67 -3.54 -12.12 -9.79
C PRO A 67 -2.76 -11.40 -8.69
N VAL A 68 -2.95 -11.77 -7.44
CA VAL A 68 -2.24 -11.16 -6.30
C VAL A 68 -0.75 -11.52 -6.35
N GLU A 69 -0.43 -12.80 -6.52
CA GLU A 69 0.95 -13.26 -6.63
C GLU A 69 1.66 -12.64 -7.82
N ARG A 70 1.00 -12.63 -8.98
CA ARG A 70 1.53 -12.04 -10.21
C ARG A 70 1.90 -10.57 -10.01
N LEU A 71 1.02 -9.79 -9.39
CA LEU A 71 1.26 -8.37 -9.15
C LEU A 71 2.44 -8.14 -8.21
N LYS A 72 2.54 -8.90 -7.13
CA LYS A 72 3.68 -8.77 -6.20
C LYS A 72 4.98 -9.08 -6.92
N GLN A 73 5.04 -10.14 -7.71
CA GLN A 73 6.23 -10.52 -8.48
C GLN A 73 6.59 -9.48 -9.55
N ALA A 74 5.59 -8.91 -10.22
CA ALA A 74 5.81 -7.93 -11.29
C ALA A 74 6.23 -6.56 -10.75
N LEU A 75 5.66 -6.13 -9.62
CA LEU A 75 5.90 -4.80 -9.07
C LEU A 75 7.22 -4.71 -8.29
N TYR A 76 7.62 -5.73 -7.58
CA TYR A 76 8.83 -5.69 -6.75
C TYR A 76 10.06 -5.20 -7.50
N PRO A 77 10.42 -5.74 -8.68
CA PRO A 77 11.61 -5.26 -9.40
C PRO A 77 11.48 -3.83 -9.91
N ARG A 78 10.26 -3.32 -10.08
CA ARG A 78 10.01 -1.93 -10.47
C ARG A 78 10.15 -0.96 -9.31
N LEU A 79 9.80 -1.40 -8.10
CA LEU A 79 9.89 -0.58 -6.89
C LEU A 79 11.28 -0.61 -6.26
N LEU A 80 12.03 -1.68 -6.49
CA LEU A 80 13.33 -1.90 -5.88
C LEU A 80 14.34 -0.77 -6.15
N PRO A 81 14.48 -0.22 -7.37
CA PRO A 81 15.39 0.90 -7.60
C PRO A 81 15.05 2.15 -6.78
N ILE A 82 13.74 2.44 -6.60
CA ILE A 82 13.29 3.56 -5.79
C ILE A 82 13.66 3.32 -4.32
N ALA A 83 13.40 2.12 -3.82
CA ALA A 83 13.74 1.73 -2.46
C ALA A 83 15.23 1.86 -2.17
N ARG A 84 16.08 1.39 -3.08
CA ARG A 84 17.54 1.48 -2.97
C ARG A 84 18.04 2.91 -3.04
N ASP A 85 17.47 3.74 -3.90
CA ASP A 85 17.79 5.16 -3.98
C ASP A 85 17.44 5.89 -2.66
N TRP A 86 16.29 5.60 -2.10
CA TRP A 86 15.87 6.18 -0.82
C TRP A 86 16.77 5.76 0.34
N ALA A 87 17.16 4.49 0.37
CA ALA A 87 18.09 4.00 1.39
C ALA A 87 19.43 4.74 1.31
N ALA A 88 19.97 4.93 0.10
CA ALA A 88 21.21 5.67 -0.11
C ALA A 88 21.08 7.14 0.35
N LYS A 89 19.99 7.81 -0.01
CA LYS A 89 19.73 9.21 0.40
C LYS A 89 19.63 9.36 1.91
N LEU A 90 19.01 8.40 2.59
CA LEU A 90 18.77 8.44 4.04
C LEU A 90 19.85 7.74 4.87
N ASP A 91 20.92 7.30 4.23
CA ASP A 91 22.01 6.57 4.88
C ASP A 91 21.51 5.36 5.69
N ARG A 92 20.65 4.56 5.04
CA ARG A 92 20.08 3.33 5.60
C ARG A 92 20.58 2.12 4.83
N PRO A 93 20.69 0.94 5.46
CA PRO A 93 21.03 -0.28 4.74
C PRO A 93 19.98 -0.63 3.68
N ALA A 94 20.44 -0.95 2.47
CA ALA A 94 19.59 -1.46 1.40
C ALA A 94 19.68 -3.00 1.38
N LEU A 95 18.89 -3.66 2.23
CA LEU A 95 18.98 -5.09 2.49
C LEU A 95 18.28 -5.96 1.44
N TRP A 96 17.55 -5.33 0.52
CA TRP A 96 16.63 -6.05 -0.38
C TRP A 96 17.37 -6.72 -1.53
N PRO A 97 17.20 -8.07 -1.68
CA PRO A 97 17.73 -8.80 -2.82
C PRO A 97 17.04 -8.41 -4.13
N ASP A 98 17.57 -8.92 -5.25
CA ASP A 98 17.02 -8.63 -6.58
C ASP A 98 15.64 -9.24 -6.81
N THR A 99 15.30 -10.34 -6.13
CA THR A 99 14.01 -11.01 -6.28
C THR A 99 13.16 -10.95 -5.02
N LEU A 100 11.85 -10.91 -5.21
CA LEU A 100 10.90 -10.94 -4.10
C LEU A 100 11.03 -12.24 -3.29
N ASP A 101 11.22 -13.37 -3.95
CA ASP A 101 11.33 -14.66 -3.28
C ASP A 101 12.51 -14.71 -2.30
N GLU A 102 13.66 -14.18 -2.71
CA GLU A 102 14.84 -14.08 -1.83
C GLU A 102 14.57 -13.12 -0.66
N TRP A 103 13.90 -12.00 -0.92
CA TRP A 103 13.54 -11.04 0.11
C TRP A 103 12.59 -11.64 1.14
N LEU A 104 11.53 -12.32 0.69
CA LEU A 104 10.59 -12.97 1.60
C LEU A 104 11.23 -14.10 2.40
N ARG A 105 12.20 -14.82 1.82
CA ARG A 105 12.97 -15.82 2.55
C ARG A 105 13.75 -15.18 3.70
N MET A 106 14.36 -14.02 3.47
CA MET A 106 15.02 -13.26 4.54
C MET A 106 14.04 -12.85 5.64
N CYS A 107 12.83 -12.40 5.26
CA CYS A 107 11.78 -12.08 6.22
C CYS A 107 11.41 -13.31 7.07
N HIS A 108 11.20 -14.46 6.43
CA HIS A 108 10.82 -15.69 7.11
C HIS A 108 11.93 -16.18 8.06
N ASP A 109 13.18 -16.10 7.64
CA ASP A 109 14.33 -16.48 8.48
C ASP A 109 14.47 -15.58 9.72
N ALA A 110 13.98 -14.33 9.61
CA ALA A 110 13.96 -13.38 10.72
C ALA A 110 12.69 -13.46 11.59
N GLY A 111 11.84 -14.46 11.37
CA GLY A 111 10.60 -14.65 12.12
C GLY A 111 9.41 -13.85 11.59
N GLN A 112 9.53 -13.25 10.40
CA GLN A 112 8.46 -12.52 9.73
C GLN A 112 7.88 -13.39 8.61
N GLY A 113 7.02 -14.34 8.95
CA GLY A 113 6.48 -15.30 8.01
C GLY A 113 4.99 -15.16 7.71
N LYS A 114 4.29 -14.22 8.32
CA LYS A 114 2.86 -14.04 8.10
C LYS A 114 2.59 -13.22 6.83
N PRO A 115 1.80 -13.75 5.88
CA PRO A 115 1.46 -13.04 4.65
C PRO A 115 0.75 -11.72 4.93
N THR A 116 1.06 -10.70 4.15
CA THR A 116 0.59 -9.33 4.36
C THR A 116 -0.27 -8.76 3.23
N ALA A 117 -0.51 -9.47 2.14
CA ALA A 117 -1.51 -9.03 1.18
C ALA A 117 -2.88 -8.97 1.84
N ILE A 118 -3.62 -7.90 1.60
CA ILE A 118 -4.78 -7.53 2.37
C ILE A 118 -5.93 -7.12 1.46
N LEU A 119 -7.14 -7.53 1.81
CA LEU A 119 -8.36 -7.11 1.14
C LEU A 119 -9.18 -6.29 2.13
N LEU A 120 -9.42 -5.01 1.77
CA LEU A 120 -10.14 -4.06 2.62
C LEU A 120 -11.54 -3.82 2.05
N ARG A 121 -12.53 -3.70 2.94
CA ARG A 121 -13.90 -3.39 2.59
C ARG A 121 -14.41 -2.22 3.42
N TYR A 122 -14.89 -1.19 2.72
CA TYR A 122 -15.53 -0.03 3.33
C TYR A 122 -16.97 0.07 2.83
N ARG A 123 -17.87 0.39 3.75
CA ARG A 123 -19.28 0.71 3.48
C ARG A 123 -19.55 2.17 3.81
N ALA A 124 -20.73 2.67 3.48
CA ALA A 124 -21.09 4.07 3.78
C ALA A 124 -20.84 4.40 5.27
N GLY A 125 -20.10 5.47 5.52
CA GLY A 125 -19.69 5.88 6.86
C GLY A 125 -18.34 5.37 7.30
N ASP A 126 -17.76 4.38 6.62
CA ASP A 126 -16.45 3.82 6.97
C ASP A 126 -15.31 4.73 6.52
N TRP A 127 -14.20 4.65 7.22
CA TRP A 127 -13.00 5.45 6.97
C TRP A 127 -11.79 4.77 7.60
N ASN A 128 -10.59 5.18 7.20
CA ASN A 128 -9.35 4.69 7.81
C ASN A 128 -8.51 5.86 8.30
N ALA A 129 -8.16 5.80 9.59
CA ALA A 129 -7.37 6.85 10.23
C ALA A 129 -5.99 6.99 9.58
N LEU A 130 -5.47 8.21 9.58
CA LEU A 130 -4.11 8.47 9.12
C LEU A 130 -3.10 7.73 10.00
N HIS A 131 -2.28 6.89 9.39
CA HIS A 131 -1.32 6.04 10.10
C HIS A 131 -0.12 5.71 9.22
N ARG A 132 0.86 5.05 9.81
CA ARG A 132 2.00 4.44 9.12
C ARG A 132 1.99 2.94 9.42
N ASP A 133 2.36 2.13 8.45
CA ASP A 133 2.43 0.69 8.64
C ASP A 133 3.81 0.28 9.14
N LEU A 134 3.86 -0.33 10.33
CA LEU A 134 5.09 -0.75 10.98
C LEU A 134 4.97 -2.25 11.32
N TYR A 135 5.50 -3.10 10.45
CA TYR A 135 5.50 -4.55 10.62
C TYR A 135 6.94 -5.06 10.75
N GLY A 136 7.36 -5.44 11.97
CA GLY A 136 8.65 -6.04 12.21
C GLY A 136 9.85 -5.12 11.93
N ASP A 137 11.05 -5.70 11.98
CA ASP A 137 12.29 -4.96 11.77
C ASP A 137 12.73 -4.89 10.31
N LEU A 138 12.34 -5.90 9.51
CA LEU A 138 12.61 -5.93 8.07
C LEU A 138 11.42 -5.33 7.33
N VAL A 139 11.66 -4.21 6.67
CA VAL A 139 10.62 -3.41 6.03
C VAL A 139 11.02 -3.08 4.60
N PHE A 140 10.08 -3.24 3.66
CA PHE A 140 10.20 -2.68 2.32
C PHE A 140 9.51 -1.30 2.32
N PRO A 141 10.15 -0.23 1.82
CA PRO A 141 9.68 1.13 2.07
C PRO A 141 8.50 1.59 1.21
N LEU A 142 8.04 0.78 0.27
CA LEU A 142 6.94 1.11 -0.65
C LEU A 142 5.88 0.02 -0.62
N GLN A 143 4.64 0.43 -0.79
CA GLN A 143 3.50 -0.47 -0.87
C GLN A 143 2.52 0.03 -1.94
N VAL A 144 1.55 -0.80 -2.31
CA VAL A 144 0.60 -0.51 -3.39
C VAL A 144 -0.82 -0.81 -2.92
N VAL A 145 -1.75 0.05 -3.28
CA VAL A 145 -3.19 -0.19 -3.10
C VAL A 145 -3.87 -0.11 -4.47
N ILE A 146 -4.86 -0.98 -4.69
CA ILE A 146 -5.60 -1.04 -5.96
C ILE A 146 -7.09 -0.97 -5.64
N ASN A 147 -7.82 -0.04 -6.30
CA ASN A 147 -9.27 0.02 -6.15
C ASN A 147 -9.94 -1.04 -7.03
N LEU A 148 -10.67 -1.94 -6.39
CA LEU A 148 -11.38 -3.03 -7.05
C LEU A 148 -12.79 -2.64 -7.50
N ASN A 149 -13.23 -1.42 -7.19
CA ASN A 149 -14.54 -0.88 -7.54
C ASN A 149 -14.40 0.35 -8.44
N GLU A 150 -15.48 0.74 -9.09
CA GLU A 150 -15.51 1.92 -9.92
C GLU A 150 -16.03 3.12 -9.13
N PRO A 151 -15.20 4.17 -8.90
CA PRO A 151 -15.66 5.38 -8.24
C PRO A 151 -16.77 6.06 -9.01
N GLY A 152 -17.77 6.58 -8.29
CA GLY A 152 -18.95 7.20 -8.88
C GLY A 152 -20.06 6.21 -9.18
N ALA A 153 -19.74 5.02 -9.68
CA ALA A 153 -20.72 3.97 -9.93
C ALA A 153 -20.95 3.11 -8.67
N ASP A 154 -19.88 2.60 -8.06
CA ASP A 154 -19.96 1.67 -6.94
C ASP A 154 -19.90 2.36 -5.59
N HIS A 155 -19.22 3.50 -5.51
CA HIS A 155 -19.08 4.25 -4.26
C HIS A 155 -18.83 5.74 -4.53
N ARG A 156 -19.08 6.55 -3.51
CA ARG A 156 -18.70 7.96 -3.44
C ARG A 156 -17.92 8.20 -2.15
N GLY A 157 -16.98 9.15 -2.18
CA GLY A 157 -16.06 9.36 -1.09
C GLY A 157 -15.00 8.26 -1.06
N GLY A 158 -14.29 8.12 0.05
CA GLY A 158 -13.24 7.13 0.18
C GLY A 158 -12.00 7.47 -0.62
N GLU A 159 -11.59 8.73 -0.62
CA GLU A 159 -10.32 9.15 -1.24
C GLU A 159 -9.15 8.57 -0.45
N PHE A 160 -8.14 8.13 -1.18
CA PHE A 160 -6.85 7.76 -0.60
C PHE A 160 -6.09 9.02 -0.20
N LEU A 161 -5.64 9.08 1.06
CA LEU A 161 -5.02 10.25 1.63
C LEU A 161 -3.54 9.99 1.93
N LEU A 162 -2.68 10.93 1.55
CA LEU A 162 -1.30 11.01 2.05
C LEU A 162 -1.13 12.35 2.76
N VAL A 163 -0.55 12.32 3.96
CA VAL A 163 -0.25 13.52 4.73
C VAL A 163 1.22 13.49 5.14
N GLU A 164 1.99 14.40 4.58
CA GLU A 164 3.39 14.57 4.94
C GLU A 164 3.52 15.58 6.06
N GLN A 165 4.20 15.17 7.13
CA GLN A 165 4.49 16.03 8.26
C GLN A 165 5.94 16.52 8.18
N ARG A 166 6.12 17.85 8.17
CA ARG A 166 7.45 18.46 8.15
C ARG A 166 7.75 19.10 9.50
N PRO A 167 8.97 18.95 10.03
CA PRO A 167 9.36 19.65 11.25
C PRO A 167 9.21 21.17 11.08
N ARG A 168 8.58 21.83 12.05
CA ARG A 168 8.41 23.31 12.07
C ARG A 168 7.66 23.87 10.86
N ALA A 169 6.91 23.03 10.13
CA ALA A 169 6.12 23.43 8.99
C ALA A 169 4.74 22.78 9.07
N GLN A 170 3.81 23.31 8.30
CA GLN A 170 2.49 22.72 8.22
C GLN A 170 2.52 21.48 7.34
N SER A 171 1.60 20.54 7.63
CA SER A 171 1.49 19.30 6.88
C SER A 171 0.95 19.53 5.47
N ARG A 172 1.41 18.71 4.52
CA ARG A 172 0.91 18.69 3.14
C ARG A 172 0.04 17.48 2.94
N GLY A 173 -1.21 17.68 2.52
CA GLY A 173 -2.14 16.61 2.21
C GLY A 173 -2.30 16.41 0.72
N THR A 174 -2.39 15.15 0.29
CA THR A 174 -2.72 14.75 -1.08
C THR A 174 -3.89 13.78 -1.01
N ALA A 175 -4.97 14.06 -1.75
CA ALA A 175 -6.15 13.21 -1.81
C ALA A 175 -6.33 12.71 -3.24
N THR A 176 -6.52 11.40 -3.37
CA THR A 176 -6.69 10.77 -4.69
C THR A 176 -7.91 9.84 -4.66
N LEU A 177 -8.87 10.08 -5.54
CA LEU A 177 -9.94 9.14 -5.80
C LEU A 177 -9.37 8.08 -6.74
N LEU A 178 -9.07 6.90 -6.20
CA LEU A 178 -8.40 5.84 -6.96
C LEU A 178 -9.30 5.33 -8.09
N PRO A 179 -8.87 5.42 -9.36
CA PRO A 179 -9.64 4.88 -10.47
C PRO A 179 -9.76 3.35 -10.39
N HIS A 180 -10.79 2.81 -11.01
CA HIS A 180 -11.05 1.38 -11.07
C HIS A 180 -9.85 0.62 -11.66
N CYS A 181 -9.40 -0.42 -10.98
CA CYS A 181 -8.30 -1.31 -11.38
C CYS A 181 -6.91 -0.67 -11.43
N ARG A 182 -6.79 0.62 -11.14
CA ARG A 182 -5.49 1.28 -11.08
C ARG A 182 -4.91 1.22 -9.68
N GLY A 183 -3.59 1.08 -9.64
CA GLY A 183 -2.85 1.08 -8.40
C GLY A 183 -2.38 2.47 -8.01
N TYR A 184 -2.04 2.60 -6.74
CA TYR A 184 -1.33 3.76 -6.20
C TYR A 184 -0.16 3.23 -5.35
N VAL A 185 1.07 3.59 -5.74
CA VAL A 185 2.25 3.27 -4.95
C VAL A 185 2.49 4.38 -3.94
N PHE A 186 2.84 4.03 -2.71
CA PHE A 186 3.10 5.03 -1.67
C PHE A 186 4.08 4.50 -0.63
N THR A 187 4.68 5.45 0.09
CA THR A 187 5.64 5.13 1.13
C THR A 187 5.02 4.41 2.31
N THR A 188 5.75 3.46 2.86
CA THR A 188 5.35 2.76 4.08
C THR A 188 5.41 3.67 5.31
N ARG A 189 6.42 4.54 5.42
CA ARG A 189 6.64 5.37 6.62
C ARG A 189 7.01 6.81 6.37
N ASP A 190 8.00 7.05 5.51
CA ASP A 190 8.60 8.36 5.28
C ASP A 190 9.14 8.45 3.86
N ARG A 191 9.55 9.64 3.47
CA ARG A 191 10.25 9.86 2.21
C ARG A 191 11.46 10.76 2.41
N PRO A 192 12.50 10.67 1.57
CA PRO A 192 13.62 11.60 1.61
C PRO A 192 13.19 12.98 1.15
N VAL A 193 13.56 14.00 1.90
CA VAL A 193 13.40 15.42 1.51
C VAL A 193 14.75 16.10 1.57
N ARG A 194 14.98 17.04 0.66
CA ARG A 194 16.18 17.87 0.69
C ARG A 194 16.18 18.73 1.93
N SER A 195 17.34 18.81 2.56
CA SER A 195 17.60 19.69 3.69
C SER A 195 18.89 20.49 3.45
N ALA A 196 19.19 21.46 4.31
CA ALA A 196 20.39 22.26 4.19
C ALA A 196 21.68 21.43 4.23
N ARG A 197 21.66 20.24 4.83
CA ARG A 197 22.82 19.36 5.02
C ARG A 197 22.71 18.04 4.26
N GLY A 198 21.89 17.97 3.22
CA GLY A 198 21.69 16.75 2.43
C GLY A 198 20.24 16.28 2.44
N TRP A 199 20.00 15.07 2.92
CA TRP A 199 18.67 14.46 2.94
C TRP A 199 18.20 14.19 4.37
N SER A 200 16.91 14.36 4.61
CA SER A 200 16.26 13.98 5.85
C SER A 200 14.97 13.19 5.57
N ALA A 201 14.52 12.42 6.54
CA ALA A 201 13.28 11.65 6.41
C ALA A 201 12.09 12.49 6.85
N ALA A 202 11.09 12.65 5.97
CA ALA A 202 9.83 13.28 6.30
C ALA A 202 8.78 12.20 6.53
N PRO A 203 8.16 12.10 7.73
CA PRO A 203 7.10 11.13 7.98
C PRO A 203 5.91 11.38 7.06
N VAL A 204 5.35 10.31 6.51
CA VAL A 204 4.16 10.34 5.67
C VAL A 204 3.16 9.36 6.23
N ARG A 205 1.96 9.83 6.51
CA ARG A 205 0.84 9.02 6.97
C ARG A 205 -0.15 8.85 5.83
N HIS A 206 -0.83 7.72 5.80
CA HIS A 206 -1.87 7.45 4.83
C HIS A 206 -3.16 7.02 5.52
N GLY A 207 -4.26 7.18 4.80
CA GLY A 207 -5.58 6.81 5.29
C GLY A 207 -6.60 6.88 4.18
N VAL A 208 -7.86 6.74 4.55
CA VAL A 208 -8.98 6.79 3.61
C VAL A 208 -10.05 7.70 4.19
N SER A 209 -10.51 8.68 3.40
CA SER A 209 -11.58 9.58 3.79
C SER A 209 -12.90 8.83 3.91
N VAL A 210 -13.88 9.44 4.58
CA VAL A 210 -15.17 8.81 4.82
C VAL A 210 -15.85 8.42 3.51
N LEU A 211 -16.26 7.15 3.43
CA LEU A 211 -17.09 6.67 2.33
C LEU A 211 -18.50 7.22 2.51
N ARG A 212 -19.00 7.92 1.51
CA ARG A 212 -20.31 8.61 1.58
C ARG A 212 -21.44 7.72 1.16
N SER A 213 -21.21 6.83 0.22
CA SER A 213 -22.23 5.88 -0.27
C SER A 213 -21.57 4.69 -0.94
N GLY A 214 -22.31 3.60 -1.03
CA GLY A 214 -21.89 2.39 -1.74
C GLY A 214 -20.94 1.52 -0.96
N GLU A 215 -20.11 0.79 -1.69
CA GLU A 215 -19.15 -0.16 -1.14
C GLU A 215 -17.83 -0.06 -1.92
N ARG A 216 -16.72 -0.02 -1.17
CA ARG A 216 -15.39 0.11 -1.74
C ARG A 216 -14.52 -1.03 -1.24
N HIS A 217 -13.99 -1.81 -2.18
CA HIS A 217 -12.99 -2.83 -1.90
C HIS A 217 -11.66 -2.41 -2.47
N THR A 218 -10.59 -2.59 -1.72
CA THR A 218 -9.23 -2.38 -2.20
C THR A 218 -8.35 -3.57 -1.86
N LEU A 219 -7.39 -3.83 -2.76
CA LEU A 219 -6.32 -4.79 -2.55
C LEU A 219 -5.06 -4.04 -2.13
N GLY A 220 -4.52 -4.38 -0.97
CA GLY A 220 -3.26 -3.83 -0.48
C GLY A 220 -2.13 -4.83 -0.65
N LEU A 221 -1.02 -4.38 -1.22
CA LEU A 221 0.19 -5.17 -1.43
C LEU A 221 1.33 -4.57 -0.61
N VAL A 222 1.68 -5.23 0.47
CA VAL A 222 2.87 -4.97 1.27
C VAL A 222 3.94 -5.97 0.82
N PHE A 223 5.19 -5.51 0.66
CA PHE A 223 6.27 -6.32 0.07
C PHE A 223 7.18 -6.97 1.10
N HIS A 224 6.80 -6.97 2.37
CA HIS A 224 7.43 -7.75 3.43
C HIS A 224 6.36 -8.49 4.22
N ASP A 225 6.73 -9.61 4.81
CA ASP A 225 5.82 -10.37 5.65
C ASP A 225 5.94 -9.93 7.11
N ALA A 226 4.94 -10.25 7.93
CA ALA A 226 4.82 -9.79 9.31
C ALA A 226 5.30 -10.85 10.32
N PRO A 227 5.67 -10.42 11.55
CA PRO A 227 6.00 -11.33 12.64
C PRO A 227 4.86 -12.26 13.04
#